data_2fe8852ea1dd5e8212cf13af8c05e190
#
_entry.id   2fe8852ea1dd5e8212cf13af8c05e190
#
_cell.length_a   1.000
_cell.length_b   1.000
_cell.length_c   1.000
_cell.angle_alpha   90.00
_cell.angle_beta   90.00
_cell.angle_gamma   90.00
#
_symmetry.space_group_name_H-M   'P 1'
#
loop_
_entity.id
_entity.type
_entity.pdbx_description
1 polymer ?
#
loop_
_entity_poly.entity_id
_entity_poly.type
_entity_poly.pdbx_seq_one_letter_code
_entity_poly.pdbx_strand_id
1 'polypeptide(L)'
;MIRVCTTLAEAGYQVTLVGTKNRRSLPPVEKKYMQKRINPFFSRGFGFFAMYNLRLLIYLLFKKTDIICCIDLDTILPVWLAGKIKGRVLVYDAHEYFSQQKEVISRKRLYKIWHWIEKTYVPKFANGYTVSTCIAVEFRKLYGVHYQVVRNVPLLNIMPPVLQQPEKTIIYQGAINEARGFEYLIPAMKQVNARLLIYGDGNFMEATKKLIIANNLTGKVLLMGKVLPQQLPEITRQSYIGLNLVEHIGMNQYYSLANKFFDFIHSGLPQVTMNFPEYKKVNDDFEVALLIDDLEEENIAGAINRLLNEKELYKRLQQNCFKAREILNWQQEEKKLLAFYNDR
;
A
#
# COMPACT_ATOMS: atom_id res chain seq x y z
N MET A 1 1.65 9.14 -2.35
CA MET A 1 2.24 10.39 -2.92
C MET A 1 1.24 11.54 -3.06
N ILE A 2 0.01 11.37 -3.59
CA ILE A 2 -0.94 12.51 -3.74
C ILE A 2 -1.13 13.26 -2.42
N ARG A 3 -1.41 12.57 -1.32
CA ARG A 3 -1.60 13.18 0.01
C ARG A 3 -0.37 13.93 0.48
N VAL A 4 0.81 13.31 0.41
CA VAL A 4 2.08 13.95 0.79
C VAL A 4 2.30 15.25 0.01
N CYS A 5 2.19 15.20 -1.31
CA CYS A 5 2.37 16.40 -2.15
C CYS A 5 1.31 17.48 -1.89
N THR A 6 0.06 17.09 -1.63
CA THR A 6 -1.01 18.03 -1.31
C THR A 6 -0.77 18.72 0.02
N THR A 7 -0.48 17.95 1.08
CA THR A 7 -0.18 18.49 2.42
C THR A 7 1.01 19.46 2.39
N LEU A 8 2.10 19.10 1.73
CA LEU A 8 3.26 20.00 1.61
C LEU A 8 2.93 21.26 0.84
N ALA A 9 2.16 21.17 -0.26
CA ALA A 9 1.73 22.35 -1.03
C ALA A 9 0.80 23.25 -0.22
N GLU A 10 -0.11 22.70 0.56
CA GLU A 10 -1.01 23.44 1.46
C GLU A 10 -0.26 24.11 2.62
N ALA A 11 0.87 23.55 3.03
CA ALA A 11 1.79 24.16 4.00
C ALA A 11 2.73 25.21 3.40
N GLY A 12 2.58 25.56 2.11
CA GLY A 12 3.35 26.62 1.44
C GLY A 12 4.60 26.18 0.70
N TYR A 13 4.91 24.87 0.65
CA TYR A 13 6.03 24.36 -0.14
C TYR A 13 5.74 24.39 -1.64
N GLN A 14 6.71 24.76 -2.46
CA GLN A 14 6.61 24.65 -3.92
C GLN A 14 6.93 23.20 -4.36
N VAL A 15 5.92 22.35 -4.40
CA VAL A 15 6.08 20.93 -4.67
C VAL A 15 6.02 20.63 -6.16
N THR A 16 6.96 19.82 -6.67
CA THR A 16 6.92 19.24 -8.01
C THR A 16 7.01 17.73 -7.92
N LEU A 17 5.94 17.02 -8.24
CA LEU A 17 5.93 15.57 -8.35
C LEU A 17 6.42 15.16 -9.75
N VAL A 18 7.52 14.41 -9.79
CA VAL A 18 8.09 13.89 -11.04
C VAL A 18 7.78 12.41 -11.17
N GLY A 19 7.24 12.01 -12.31
CA GLY A 19 6.90 10.62 -12.58
C GLY A 19 7.06 10.24 -14.04
N THR A 20 6.78 8.98 -14.39
CA THR A 20 6.84 8.49 -15.75
C THR A 20 5.56 8.80 -16.53
N LYS A 21 5.71 8.93 -17.86
CA LYS A 21 4.60 8.91 -18.83
C LYS A 21 4.70 7.62 -19.65
N ASN A 22 3.62 6.88 -19.72
CA ASN A 22 3.48 5.74 -20.62
C ASN A 22 2.25 5.90 -21.53
N ARG A 23 2.08 5.00 -22.49
CA ARG A 23 0.97 5.06 -23.47
C ARG A 23 -0.43 5.00 -22.84
N ARG A 24 -0.56 4.44 -21.62
CA ARG A 24 -1.81 4.28 -20.89
C ARG A 24 -2.00 5.35 -19.80
N SER A 25 -1.07 6.32 -19.69
CA SER A 25 -1.18 7.39 -18.71
C SER A 25 -2.38 8.28 -19.00
N LEU A 26 -3.28 8.40 -18.05
CA LEU A 26 -4.39 9.36 -18.11
C LEU A 26 -3.87 10.81 -18.16
N PRO A 27 -4.63 11.76 -18.69
CA PRO A 27 -4.29 13.18 -18.59
C PRO A 27 -3.97 13.57 -17.13
N PRO A 28 -3.07 14.53 -16.89
CA PRO A 28 -2.87 15.05 -15.54
C PRO A 28 -4.14 15.76 -15.07
N VAL A 29 -4.60 15.44 -13.86
CA VAL A 29 -5.65 16.19 -13.19
C VAL A 29 -4.99 17.35 -12.46
N GLU A 30 -5.60 18.52 -12.51
CA GLU A 30 -5.14 19.72 -11.79
C GLU A 30 -5.01 19.43 -10.29
N LYS A 31 -3.89 19.86 -9.71
CA LYS A 31 -3.53 19.67 -8.30
C LYS A 31 -2.90 20.94 -7.75
N LYS A 32 -2.90 21.09 -6.43
CA LYS A 32 -2.23 22.20 -5.73
C LYS A 32 -0.70 22.20 -5.88
N TYR A 33 -0.13 21.19 -6.56
CA TYR A 33 1.29 21.03 -6.80
C TYR A 33 1.56 20.75 -8.28
N MET A 34 2.78 21.05 -8.72
CA MET A 34 3.20 20.81 -10.11
C MET A 34 3.41 19.32 -10.38
N GLN A 35 3.02 18.87 -11.56
CA GLN A 35 3.23 17.50 -12.03
C GLN A 35 4.12 17.51 -13.27
N LYS A 36 5.27 16.85 -13.21
CA LYS A 36 6.17 16.66 -14.35
C LYS A 36 6.21 15.20 -14.73
N ARG A 37 5.94 14.90 -15.99
CA ARG A 37 6.02 13.52 -16.51
C ARG A 37 7.19 13.41 -17.49
N ILE A 38 8.10 12.49 -17.18
CA ILE A 38 9.23 12.14 -18.04
C ILE A 38 8.83 10.92 -18.87
N ASN A 39 9.02 11.01 -20.18
CA ASN A 39 8.73 9.92 -21.11
C ASN A 39 10.01 9.10 -21.37
N PRO A 40 10.19 7.89 -20.81
CA PRO A 40 11.26 7.00 -21.20
C PRO A 40 10.98 6.42 -22.58
N PHE A 41 12.02 6.28 -23.42
CA PHE A 41 11.90 5.67 -24.76
C PHE A 41 11.45 4.21 -24.68
N PHE A 42 11.99 3.50 -23.70
CA PHE A 42 11.66 2.09 -23.46
C PHE A 42 10.43 1.97 -22.57
N SER A 43 9.63 0.94 -22.79
CA SER A 43 8.38 0.71 -22.02
C SER A 43 8.54 -0.27 -20.86
N ARG A 44 9.61 -1.08 -20.84
CA ARG A 44 9.85 -2.15 -19.84
C ARG A 44 11.34 -2.50 -19.71
N GLY A 45 11.67 -3.19 -18.61
CA GLY A 45 12.97 -3.81 -18.38
C GLY A 45 14.09 -2.83 -18.02
N PHE A 46 15.32 -3.29 -18.08
CA PHE A 46 16.50 -2.51 -17.68
C PHE A 46 16.64 -1.19 -18.45
N GLY A 47 16.38 -1.19 -19.76
CA GLY A 47 16.44 0.02 -20.58
C GLY A 47 15.46 1.11 -20.14
N PHE A 48 14.28 0.72 -19.68
CA PHE A 48 13.30 1.65 -19.08
C PHE A 48 13.88 2.34 -17.84
N PHE A 49 14.41 1.58 -16.89
CA PHE A 49 14.98 2.13 -15.66
C PHE A 49 16.20 3.01 -15.95
N ALA A 50 17.12 2.55 -16.77
CA ALA A 50 18.33 3.30 -17.13
C ALA A 50 18.00 4.65 -17.77
N MET A 51 17.11 4.65 -18.77
CA MET A 51 16.71 5.87 -19.49
C MET A 51 15.92 6.82 -18.60
N TYR A 52 14.99 6.29 -17.79
CA TYR A 52 14.23 7.12 -16.85
C TYR A 52 15.14 7.78 -15.83
N ASN A 53 16.04 7.01 -15.21
CA ASN A 53 16.98 7.52 -14.21
C ASN A 53 17.95 8.56 -14.80
N LEU A 54 18.45 8.34 -16.03
CA LEU A 54 19.30 9.33 -16.71
C LEU A 54 18.54 10.64 -16.96
N ARG A 55 17.32 10.57 -17.49
CA ARG A 55 16.49 11.76 -17.74
C ARG A 55 16.07 12.47 -16.45
N LEU A 56 15.79 11.71 -15.40
CA LEU A 56 15.51 12.25 -14.09
C LEU A 56 16.73 13.00 -13.53
N LEU A 57 17.92 12.42 -13.65
CA LEU A 57 19.16 13.07 -13.24
C LEU A 57 19.35 14.42 -13.98
N ILE A 58 19.25 14.41 -15.31
CA ILE A 58 19.38 15.63 -16.13
C ILE A 58 18.35 16.68 -15.67
N TYR A 59 17.09 16.28 -15.51
CA TYR A 59 16.04 17.18 -15.02
C TYR A 59 16.38 17.79 -13.66
N LEU A 60 16.82 16.97 -12.70
CA LEU A 60 17.15 17.41 -11.35
C LEU A 60 18.37 18.34 -11.29
N LEU A 61 19.36 18.13 -12.16
CA LEU A 61 20.54 19.01 -12.24
C LEU A 61 20.16 20.45 -12.64
N PHE A 62 19.21 20.60 -13.57
CA PHE A 62 18.78 21.92 -14.06
C PHE A 62 17.62 22.54 -13.26
N LYS A 63 16.86 21.75 -12.50
CA LYS A 63 15.73 22.28 -11.70
C LYS A 63 16.27 22.91 -10.40
N LYS A 64 15.89 24.16 -10.12
CA LYS A 64 16.15 24.80 -8.81
C LYS A 64 15.28 24.10 -7.76
N THR A 65 15.91 23.59 -6.71
CA THR A 65 15.25 22.88 -5.59
C THR A 65 16.09 23.02 -4.33
N ASP A 66 15.46 23.02 -3.17
CA ASP A 66 16.13 23.02 -1.86
C ASP A 66 16.20 21.60 -1.31
N ILE A 67 15.09 20.86 -1.44
CA ILE A 67 14.95 19.47 -0.99
C ILE A 67 14.65 18.58 -2.19
N ILE A 68 15.31 17.43 -2.28
CA ILE A 68 15.03 16.40 -3.28
C ILE A 68 14.59 15.13 -2.54
N CYS A 69 13.33 14.74 -2.70
CA CYS A 69 12.78 13.53 -2.13
C CYS A 69 12.86 12.38 -3.14
N CYS A 70 13.53 11.30 -2.76
CA CYS A 70 13.55 10.04 -3.48
C CYS A 70 12.39 9.16 -2.98
N ILE A 71 11.54 8.71 -3.89
CA ILE A 71 10.46 7.78 -3.59
C ILE A 71 10.92 6.39 -4.01
N ASP A 72 10.99 5.50 -3.03
CA ASP A 72 11.50 4.14 -3.16
C ASP A 72 12.90 4.02 -3.78
N LEU A 73 13.41 2.80 -3.88
CA LEU A 73 14.80 2.51 -4.23
C LEU A 73 15.10 2.74 -5.72
N ASP A 74 14.11 2.66 -6.59
CA ASP A 74 14.29 2.68 -8.04
C ASP A 74 14.74 4.03 -8.62
N THR A 75 14.63 5.11 -7.82
CA THR A 75 15.10 6.45 -8.19
C THR A 75 16.23 6.98 -7.28
N ILE A 76 16.78 6.16 -6.40
CA ILE A 76 17.76 6.60 -5.39
C ILE A 76 19.07 7.11 -6.01
N LEU A 77 19.53 6.48 -7.09
CA LEU A 77 20.80 6.84 -7.73
C LEU A 77 20.81 8.26 -8.33
N PRO A 78 19.87 8.63 -9.23
CA PRO A 78 19.82 9.97 -9.80
C PRO A 78 19.54 11.04 -8.75
N VAL A 79 18.72 10.74 -7.74
CA VAL A 79 18.43 11.68 -6.65
C VAL A 79 19.68 11.93 -5.80
N TRP A 80 20.38 10.87 -5.38
CA TRP A 80 21.62 11.00 -4.65
C TRP A 80 22.68 11.80 -5.40
N LEU A 81 22.90 11.47 -6.69
CA LEU A 81 23.90 12.13 -7.52
C LEU A 81 23.59 13.61 -7.72
N ALA A 82 22.34 13.94 -8.06
CA ALA A 82 21.90 15.32 -8.23
C ALA A 82 22.04 16.12 -6.93
N GLY A 83 21.61 15.54 -5.81
CA GLY A 83 21.70 16.19 -4.50
C GLY A 83 23.14 16.43 -4.07
N LYS A 84 24.03 15.45 -4.27
CA LYS A 84 25.46 15.59 -3.97
C LYS A 84 26.13 16.70 -4.80
N ILE A 85 25.86 16.73 -6.13
CA ILE A 85 26.44 17.78 -7.02
C ILE A 85 25.94 19.17 -6.63
N LYS A 86 24.68 19.29 -6.23
CA LYS A 86 24.03 20.59 -5.94
C LYS A 86 24.09 20.99 -4.47
N GLY A 87 24.60 20.16 -3.56
CA GLY A 87 24.60 20.40 -2.12
C GLY A 87 23.20 20.55 -1.54
N ARG A 88 22.22 19.70 -1.99
CA ARG A 88 20.83 19.82 -1.55
C ARG A 88 20.46 18.80 -0.48
N VAL A 89 19.45 19.15 0.33
CA VAL A 89 18.91 18.22 1.32
C VAL A 89 18.26 17.05 0.60
N LEU A 90 18.64 15.85 1.00
CA LEU A 90 18.09 14.60 0.46
C LEU A 90 17.16 13.97 1.47
N VAL A 91 15.99 13.54 0.99
CA VAL A 91 14.98 12.79 1.74
C VAL A 91 14.72 11.47 1.04
N TYR A 92 14.63 10.38 1.80
CA TYR A 92 14.21 9.08 1.30
C TYR A 92 12.83 8.72 1.85
N ASP A 93 11.87 8.58 0.95
CA ASP A 93 10.51 8.14 1.23
C ASP A 93 10.38 6.66 0.86
N ALA A 94 10.54 5.78 1.85
CA ALA A 94 10.53 4.33 1.67
C ALA A 94 9.11 3.77 1.87
N HIS A 95 8.33 3.71 0.80
CA HIS A 95 6.99 3.10 0.83
C HIS A 95 7.02 1.59 0.98
N GLU A 96 8.12 0.97 0.55
CA GLU A 96 8.28 -0.47 0.52
C GLU A 96 9.69 -0.89 0.95
N TYR A 97 9.83 -2.09 1.48
CA TYR A 97 11.13 -2.74 1.62
C TYR A 97 11.54 -3.31 0.26
N PHE A 98 12.00 -2.44 -0.63
CA PHE A 98 12.08 -2.65 -2.06
C PHE A 98 12.89 -3.90 -2.45
N SER A 99 14.07 -4.12 -1.85
CA SER A 99 14.90 -5.29 -2.16
C SER A 99 14.24 -6.61 -1.74
N GLN A 100 13.25 -6.58 -0.86
CA GLN A 100 12.52 -7.72 -0.33
C GLN A 100 11.15 -7.95 -1.00
N GLN A 101 10.85 -7.25 -2.08
CA GLN A 101 9.66 -7.53 -2.90
C GLN A 101 9.77 -8.92 -3.55
N LYS A 102 8.63 -9.63 -3.69
CA LYS A 102 8.57 -10.97 -4.34
C LYS A 102 9.24 -10.94 -5.73
N GLU A 103 8.96 -9.94 -6.53
CA GLU A 103 9.47 -9.77 -7.89
C GLU A 103 10.99 -9.59 -7.93
N VAL A 104 11.58 -9.09 -6.86
CA VAL A 104 13.02 -8.90 -6.71
C VAL A 104 13.68 -10.17 -6.19
N ILE A 105 13.20 -10.71 -5.06
CA ILE A 105 13.83 -11.88 -4.41
C ILE A 105 13.72 -13.16 -5.24
N SER A 106 12.68 -13.31 -6.06
CA SER A 106 12.52 -14.46 -6.96
C SER A 106 13.59 -14.52 -8.08
N ARG A 107 14.31 -13.42 -8.32
CA ARG A 107 15.32 -13.29 -9.37
C ARG A 107 16.70 -13.01 -8.77
N LYS A 108 17.47 -14.03 -8.47
CA LYS A 108 18.77 -13.94 -7.75
C LYS A 108 19.73 -12.84 -8.25
N ARG A 109 19.84 -12.62 -9.58
CA ARG A 109 20.69 -11.55 -10.14
C ARG A 109 20.13 -10.16 -9.85
N LEU A 110 18.81 -10.00 -10.01
CA LEU A 110 18.13 -8.74 -9.75
C LEU A 110 18.19 -8.39 -8.26
N TYR A 111 17.97 -9.36 -7.38
CA TYR A 111 18.12 -9.20 -5.93
C TYR A 111 19.51 -8.69 -5.55
N LYS A 112 20.58 -9.30 -6.08
CA LYS A 112 21.96 -8.86 -5.79
C LYS A 112 22.20 -7.40 -6.17
N ILE A 113 21.67 -6.96 -7.31
CA ILE A 113 21.80 -5.57 -7.78
C ILE A 113 21.06 -4.62 -6.84
N TRP A 114 19.76 -4.87 -6.58
CA TRP A 114 18.96 -3.99 -5.75
C TRP A 114 19.43 -3.97 -4.29
N HIS A 115 19.81 -5.12 -3.76
CA HIS A 115 20.38 -5.19 -2.41
C HIS A 115 21.71 -4.43 -2.30
N TRP A 116 22.58 -4.50 -3.30
CA TRP A 116 23.79 -3.71 -3.35
C TRP A 116 23.47 -2.20 -3.42
N ILE A 117 22.53 -1.77 -4.25
CA ILE A 117 22.08 -0.38 -4.34
C ILE A 117 21.54 0.09 -2.99
N GLU A 118 20.66 -0.68 -2.37
CA GLU A 118 20.04 -0.38 -1.09
C GLU A 118 21.11 -0.22 0.02
N LYS A 119 21.96 -1.23 0.18
CA LYS A 119 23.06 -1.21 1.16
C LYS A 119 24.03 -0.04 0.96
N THR A 120 24.26 0.36 -0.29
CA THR A 120 25.25 1.42 -0.62
C THR A 120 24.65 2.81 -0.48
N TYR A 121 23.39 3.01 -0.86
CA TYR A 121 22.82 4.35 -1.00
C TYR A 121 21.85 4.74 0.10
N VAL A 122 21.10 3.82 0.69
CA VAL A 122 20.20 4.15 1.83
C VAL A 122 20.94 4.83 2.97
N PRO A 123 22.16 4.38 3.40
CA PRO A 123 22.92 5.07 4.44
C PRO A 123 23.32 6.51 4.11
N LYS A 124 23.28 6.91 2.85
CA LYS A 124 23.61 8.26 2.38
C LYS A 124 22.45 9.25 2.48
N PHE A 125 21.27 8.77 2.82
CA PHE A 125 20.08 9.56 3.07
C PHE A 125 19.85 9.63 4.59
N ALA A 126 20.47 10.59 5.25
CA ALA A 126 20.30 10.78 6.69
C ALA A 126 18.86 11.09 7.08
N ASN A 127 18.12 11.75 6.18
CA ASN A 127 16.72 12.09 6.36
C ASN A 127 15.83 11.12 5.59
N GLY A 128 14.83 10.58 6.25
CA GLY A 128 13.86 9.69 5.58
C GLY A 128 12.69 9.35 6.47
N TYR A 129 11.68 8.80 5.84
CA TYR A 129 10.53 8.21 6.51
C TYR A 129 10.03 6.98 5.75
N THR A 130 9.29 6.14 6.44
CA THR A 130 8.71 4.92 5.90
C THR A 130 7.27 4.74 6.40
N VAL A 131 6.55 3.79 5.82
CA VAL A 131 5.14 3.57 6.13
C VAL A 131 4.90 2.61 7.30
N SER A 132 5.94 1.89 7.78
CA SER A 132 5.81 0.89 8.83
C SER A 132 6.94 0.95 9.86
N THR A 133 6.61 0.62 11.11
CA THR A 133 7.59 0.58 12.20
C THR A 133 8.62 -0.52 11.97
N CYS A 134 8.17 -1.69 11.47
CA CYS A 134 9.07 -2.81 11.22
C CYS A 134 10.13 -2.48 10.16
N ILE A 135 9.76 -1.78 9.08
CA ILE A 135 10.72 -1.32 8.06
C ILE A 135 11.69 -0.30 8.67
N ALA A 136 11.20 0.66 9.48
CA ALA A 136 12.07 1.64 10.13
C ALA A 136 13.10 0.97 11.07
N VAL A 137 12.67 -0.01 11.85
CA VAL A 137 13.55 -0.78 12.76
C VAL A 137 14.58 -1.58 11.96
N GLU A 138 14.15 -2.25 10.89
CA GLU A 138 15.04 -3.03 10.04
C GLU A 138 16.08 -2.14 9.34
N PHE A 139 15.67 -0.99 8.80
CA PHE A 139 16.59 -0.03 8.17
C PHE A 139 17.58 0.56 9.18
N ARG A 140 17.14 0.80 10.42
CA ARG A 140 18.06 1.20 11.49
C ARG A 140 19.11 0.12 11.76
N LYS A 141 18.69 -1.13 11.86
CA LYS A 141 19.56 -2.28 12.12
C LYS A 141 20.56 -2.52 10.99
N LEU A 142 20.10 -2.48 9.72
CA LEU A 142 20.93 -2.82 8.58
C LEU A 142 21.78 -1.66 8.05
N TYR A 143 21.27 -0.44 8.14
CA TYR A 143 21.84 0.73 7.47
C TYR A 143 22.22 1.85 8.44
N GLY A 144 21.91 1.75 9.72
CA GLY A 144 22.19 2.79 10.73
C GLY A 144 21.36 4.06 10.58
N VAL A 145 20.32 4.07 9.76
CA VAL A 145 19.46 5.24 9.53
C VAL A 145 18.28 5.28 10.51
N HIS A 146 17.88 6.49 10.90
CA HIS A 146 16.77 6.71 11.83
C HIS A 146 15.57 7.34 11.10
N TYR A 147 14.81 6.51 10.40
CA TYR A 147 13.65 6.98 9.64
C TYR A 147 12.40 7.08 10.51
N GLN A 148 11.66 8.16 10.29
CA GLN A 148 10.37 8.37 10.93
C GLN A 148 9.30 7.48 10.28
N VAL A 149 8.18 7.28 10.96
CA VAL A 149 7.04 6.53 10.42
C VAL A 149 5.92 7.51 10.08
N VAL A 150 5.60 7.61 8.80
CA VAL A 150 4.46 8.34 8.25
C VAL A 150 3.60 7.35 7.47
N ARG A 151 2.51 6.91 8.07
CA ARG A 151 1.65 5.86 7.51
C ARG A 151 0.83 6.37 6.32
N ASN A 152 0.61 5.50 5.33
CA ASN A 152 -0.25 5.82 4.20
C ASN A 152 -1.72 5.49 4.51
N VAL A 153 -2.33 6.26 5.38
CA VAL A 153 -3.71 6.09 5.85
C VAL A 153 -4.70 7.00 5.10
N PRO A 154 -6.01 6.66 5.03
CA PRO A 154 -7.01 7.53 4.40
C PRO A 154 -7.18 8.87 5.12
N LEU A 155 -7.74 9.84 4.41
CA LEU A 155 -8.31 11.04 5.03
C LEU A 155 -9.52 10.63 5.88
N LEU A 156 -9.64 11.18 7.09
CA LEU A 156 -10.83 11.04 7.87
C LEU A 156 -11.98 11.75 7.17
N ASN A 157 -12.91 10.99 6.68
CA ASN A 157 -14.14 11.46 6.08
C ASN A 157 -15.32 10.82 6.82
N ILE A 158 -16.03 11.61 7.62
CA ILE A 158 -17.18 11.12 8.38
C ILE A 158 -18.36 11.00 7.42
N MET A 159 -18.52 9.82 6.85
CA MET A 159 -19.71 9.51 6.07
C MET A 159 -20.87 9.13 7.00
N PRO A 160 -22.11 9.46 6.64
CA PRO A 160 -23.27 9.03 7.41
C PRO A 160 -23.32 7.50 7.51
N PRO A 161 -23.83 6.94 8.60
CA PRO A 161 -23.96 5.49 8.74
C PRO A 161 -24.84 4.90 7.65
N VAL A 162 -24.55 3.68 7.21
CA VAL A 162 -25.41 2.96 6.27
C VAL A 162 -26.68 2.58 7.03
N LEU A 163 -27.80 3.13 6.63
CA LEU A 163 -29.10 2.95 7.32
C LEU A 163 -29.68 1.53 7.14
N GLN A 164 -29.30 0.83 6.10
CA GLN A 164 -29.67 -0.57 5.88
C GLN A 164 -28.44 -1.45 6.14
N GLN A 165 -28.64 -2.54 6.89
CA GLN A 165 -27.60 -3.55 6.98
C GLN A 165 -27.35 -4.13 5.60
N PRO A 166 -26.12 -4.01 5.08
CA PRO A 166 -25.82 -4.54 3.75
C PRO A 166 -26.05 -6.07 3.76
N GLU A 167 -26.43 -6.61 2.62
CA GLU A 167 -26.35 -8.04 2.39
C GLU A 167 -24.98 -8.53 2.86
N LYS A 168 -24.92 -9.69 3.52
CA LYS A 168 -23.66 -10.22 4.06
C LYS A 168 -22.69 -10.57 2.92
N THR A 169 -22.08 -9.56 2.32
CA THR A 169 -21.08 -9.70 1.25
C THR A 169 -19.68 -9.50 1.80
N ILE A 170 -18.75 -10.26 1.25
CA ILE A 170 -17.32 -10.17 1.56
C ILE A 170 -16.65 -9.41 0.44
N ILE A 171 -15.73 -8.51 0.78
CA ILE A 171 -14.99 -7.74 -0.23
C ILE A 171 -13.49 -8.01 -0.16
N TYR A 172 -12.90 -8.25 -1.33
CA TYR A 172 -11.48 -8.05 -1.59
C TYR A 172 -11.31 -6.85 -2.52
N GLN A 173 -10.42 -5.93 -2.17
CA GLN A 173 -10.08 -4.79 -3.02
C GLN A 173 -8.57 -4.66 -3.19
N GLY A 174 -8.12 -4.41 -4.42
CA GLY A 174 -6.71 -4.19 -4.74
C GLY A 174 -6.20 -5.01 -5.92
N ALA A 175 -4.86 -5.11 -6.03
CA ALA A 175 -4.23 -5.85 -7.11
C ALA A 175 -4.51 -7.37 -6.98
N ILE A 176 -4.98 -7.98 -8.08
CA ILE A 176 -5.18 -9.43 -8.21
C ILE A 176 -3.88 -10.02 -8.76
N ASN A 177 -2.86 -10.05 -7.89
CA ASN A 177 -1.55 -10.56 -8.22
C ASN A 177 -1.27 -11.87 -7.49
N GLU A 178 -0.25 -12.59 -7.96
CA GLU A 178 0.32 -13.71 -7.20
C GLU A 178 0.66 -13.30 -5.77
N ALA A 179 0.65 -14.27 -4.86
CA ALA A 179 0.92 -14.08 -3.43
C ALA A 179 -0.10 -13.17 -2.70
N ARG A 180 -1.32 -13.06 -3.22
CA ARG A 180 -2.45 -12.41 -2.55
C ARG A 180 -3.45 -13.41 -1.96
N GLY A 181 -3.06 -14.68 -1.88
CA GLY A 181 -3.81 -15.74 -1.21
C GLY A 181 -5.07 -16.21 -1.96
N PHE A 182 -5.21 -15.92 -3.26
CA PHE A 182 -6.39 -16.35 -4.03
C PHE A 182 -6.47 -17.86 -4.19
N GLU A 183 -5.33 -18.55 -4.25
CA GLU A 183 -5.22 -19.99 -4.35
C GLU A 183 -5.86 -20.70 -3.16
N TYR A 184 -5.87 -20.06 -2.01
CA TYR A 184 -6.43 -20.57 -0.75
C TYR A 184 -7.82 -19.97 -0.49
N LEU A 185 -8.00 -18.67 -0.76
CA LEU A 185 -9.27 -17.97 -0.56
C LEU A 185 -10.41 -18.57 -1.40
N ILE A 186 -10.14 -18.84 -2.68
CA ILE A 186 -11.22 -19.32 -3.57
C ILE A 186 -11.77 -20.67 -3.09
N PRO A 187 -10.97 -21.72 -2.83
CA PRO A 187 -11.47 -22.97 -2.25
C PRO A 187 -12.16 -22.78 -0.89
N ALA A 188 -11.61 -21.93 0.00
CA ALA A 188 -12.21 -21.63 1.30
C ALA A 188 -13.67 -21.15 1.21
N MET A 189 -14.02 -20.45 0.13
CA MET A 189 -15.38 -19.97 -0.10
C MET A 189 -16.43 -21.08 -0.24
N LYS A 190 -16.04 -22.35 -0.47
CA LYS A 190 -16.98 -23.49 -0.43
C LYS A 190 -17.68 -23.61 0.93
N GLN A 191 -16.92 -23.33 2.00
CA GLN A 191 -17.35 -23.47 3.39
C GLN A 191 -18.01 -22.19 3.96
N VAL A 192 -18.13 -21.13 3.16
CA VAL A 192 -18.62 -19.81 3.61
C VAL A 192 -20.00 -19.55 2.99
N ASN A 193 -21.01 -19.24 3.78
CA ASN A 193 -22.35 -18.91 3.25
C ASN A 193 -22.53 -17.41 3.03
N ALA A 194 -21.72 -16.84 2.13
CA ALA A 194 -21.81 -15.45 1.70
C ALA A 194 -21.18 -15.29 0.31
N ARG A 195 -21.51 -14.22 -0.40
CA ARG A 195 -20.86 -13.88 -1.68
C ARG A 195 -19.54 -13.13 -1.45
N LEU A 196 -18.55 -13.41 -2.30
CA LEU A 196 -17.28 -12.69 -2.34
C LEU A 196 -17.24 -11.80 -3.59
N LEU A 197 -17.05 -10.49 -3.38
CA LEU A 197 -16.88 -9.49 -4.43
C LEU A 197 -15.40 -9.08 -4.51
N ILE A 198 -14.77 -9.31 -5.68
CA ILE A 198 -13.35 -9.03 -5.90
C ILE A 198 -13.22 -7.82 -6.82
N TYR A 199 -12.81 -6.68 -6.26
CA TYR A 199 -12.57 -5.43 -7.00
C TYR A 199 -11.08 -5.24 -7.25
N GLY A 200 -10.69 -5.20 -8.51
CA GLY A 200 -9.30 -5.00 -8.92
C GLY A 200 -8.97 -5.63 -10.26
N ASP A 201 -7.67 -5.70 -10.54
CA ASP A 201 -7.10 -6.35 -11.71
C ASP A 201 -5.63 -6.69 -11.40
N GLY A 202 -5.04 -7.61 -12.15
CA GLY A 202 -3.66 -8.00 -11.95
C GLY A 202 -3.23 -9.18 -12.80
N ASN A 203 -1.99 -9.61 -12.59
CA ASN A 203 -1.37 -10.70 -13.36
C ASN A 203 -1.94 -12.07 -13.01
N PHE A 204 -2.66 -12.20 -11.90
CA PHE A 204 -3.29 -13.45 -11.44
C PHE A 204 -4.80 -13.54 -11.76
N MET A 205 -5.36 -12.56 -12.47
CA MET A 205 -6.79 -12.51 -12.80
C MET A 205 -7.28 -13.77 -13.53
N GLU A 206 -6.58 -14.21 -14.57
CA GLU A 206 -6.98 -15.39 -15.35
C GLU A 206 -6.85 -16.70 -14.54
N ALA A 207 -5.85 -16.79 -13.67
CA ALA A 207 -5.72 -17.92 -12.75
C ALA A 207 -6.88 -17.92 -11.74
N THR A 208 -7.25 -16.76 -11.21
CA THR A 208 -8.39 -16.61 -10.29
C THR A 208 -9.71 -17.05 -10.95
N LYS A 209 -9.95 -16.69 -12.22
CA LYS A 209 -11.11 -17.17 -12.98
C LYS A 209 -11.16 -18.69 -13.08
N LYS A 210 -10.02 -19.31 -13.41
CA LYS A 210 -9.91 -20.77 -13.48
C LYS A 210 -10.19 -21.43 -12.14
N LEU A 211 -9.68 -20.87 -11.04
CA LEU A 211 -9.94 -21.36 -9.68
C LEU A 211 -11.44 -21.30 -9.33
N ILE A 212 -12.13 -20.21 -9.67
CA ILE A 212 -13.57 -20.04 -9.42
C ILE A 212 -14.37 -21.14 -10.15
N ILE A 213 -14.06 -21.39 -11.43
CA ILE A 213 -14.72 -22.41 -12.24
C ILE A 213 -14.43 -23.81 -11.70
N ALA A 214 -13.16 -24.13 -11.44
CA ALA A 214 -12.73 -25.45 -10.95
C ALA A 214 -13.34 -25.80 -9.59
N ASN A 215 -13.67 -24.80 -8.77
CA ASN A 215 -14.30 -24.98 -7.46
C ASN A 215 -15.84 -24.87 -7.49
N ASN A 216 -16.47 -24.72 -8.67
CA ASN A 216 -17.91 -24.54 -8.84
C ASN A 216 -18.50 -23.34 -8.07
N LEU A 217 -17.74 -22.23 -8.05
CA LEU A 217 -18.11 -21.02 -7.29
C LEU A 217 -18.60 -19.86 -8.18
N THR A 218 -18.94 -20.14 -9.42
CA THR A 218 -19.46 -19.18 -10.40
C THR A 218 -20.69 -18.51 -9.90
N GLY A 219 -21.01 -17.45 -9.55
CA GLY A 219 -22.20 -16.84 -8.94
C GLY A 219 -22.05 -16.58 -7.43
N LYS A 220 -21.09 -17.22 -6.76
CA LYS A 220 -20.75 -16.97 -5.37
C LYS A 220 -19.51 -16.07 -5.23
N VAL A 221 -18.52 -16.22 -6.10
CA VAL A 221 -17.31 -15.37 -6.18
C VAL A 221 -17.37 -14.58 -7.47
N LEU A 222 -17.47 -13.26 -7.35
CA LEU A 222 -17.68 -12.36 -8.47
C LEU A 222 -16.46 -11.45 -8.69
N LEU A 223 -15.91 -11.46 -9.91
CA LEU A 223 -14.85 -10.57 -10.34
C LEU A 223 -15.47 -9.28 -10.89
N MET A 224 -15.40 -8.21 -10.10
CA MET A 224 -16.05 -6.93 -10.39
C MET A 224 -15.19 -6.00 -11.26
N GLY A 225 -13.90 -6.35 -11.47
CA GLY A 225 -12.97 -5.53 -12.23
C GLY A 225 -12.51 -4.27 -11.49
N LYS A 226 -11.87 -3.37 -12.25
CA LYS A 226 -11.38 -2.09 -11.70
C LYS A 226 -12.53 -1.09 -11.54
N VAL A 227 -12.50 -0.38 -10.43
CA VAL A 227 -13.36 0.77 -10.18
C VAL A 227 -12.50 2.02 -9.95
N LEU A 228 -13.10 3.20 -10.11
CA LEU A 228 -12.41 4.44 -9.82
C LEU A 228 -12.12 4.53 -8.31
N PRO A 229 -10.94 5.04 -7.90
CA PRO A 229 -10.60 5.16 -6.48
C PRO A 229 -11.64 5.95 -5.65
N GLN A 230 -12.35 6.89 -6.27
CA GLN A 230 -13.39 7.67 -5.62
C GLN A 230 -14.67 6.88 -5.30
N GLN A 231 -14.92 5.80 -6.04
CA GLN A 231 -16.09 4.92 -5.84
C GLN A 231 -15.83 3.86 -4.77
N LEU A 232 -14.55 3.53 -4.53
CA LEU A 232 -14.16 2.43 -3.68
C LEU A 232 -14.62 2.58 -2.21
N PRO A 233 -14.57 3.77 -1.57
CA PRO A 233 -15.04 3.95 -0.20
C PRO A 233 -16.53 3.59 -0.03
N GLU A 234 -17.37 3.96 -1.00
CA GLU A 234 -18.80 3.64 -0.96
C GLU A 234 -19.05 2.14 -1.13
N ILE A 235 -18.37 1.50 -2.07
CA ILE A 235 -18.43 0.03 -2.29
C ILE A 235 -17.97 -0.70 -1.02
N THR A 236 -16.86 -0.26 -0.42
CA THR A 236 -16.33 -0.87 0.81
C THR A 236 -17.33 -0.78 1.94
N ARG A 237 -17.96 0.38 2.13
CA ARG A 237 -18.94 0.65 3.18
C ARG A 237 -20.21 -0.21 3.04
N GLN A 238 -20.58 -0.58 1.80
CA GLN A 238 -21.73 -1.43 1.50
C GLN A 238 -21.42 -2.93 1.68
N SER A 239 -20.19 -3.29 1.98
CA SER A 239 -19.77 -4.66 2.25
C SER A 239 -19.89 -5.02 3.73
N TYR A 240 -19.83 -6.33 4.05
CA TYR A 240 -19.97 -6.81 5.42
C TYR A 240 -18.64 -7.23 6.05
N ILE A 241 -17.72 -7.86 5.30
CA ILE A 241 -16.40 -8.29 5.78
C ILE A 241 -15.33 -7.89 4.77
N GLY A 242 -14.22 -7.31 5.23
CA GLY A 242 -13.04 -7.04 4.43
C GLY A 242 -12.03 -8.18 4.45
N LEU A 243 -11.31 -8.41 3.34
CA LEU A 243 -10.23 -9.39 3.27
C LEU A 243 -8.89 -8.73 2.94
N ASN A 244 -7.92 -8.96 3.84
CA ASN A 244 -6.55 -8.52 3.66
C ASN A 244 -5.58 -9.70 3.78
N LEU A 245 -5.69 -10.63 2.84
CA LEU A 245 -4.88 -11.84 2.78
C LEU A 245 -3.65 -11.59 1.91
N VAL A 246 -2.50 -12.10 2.35
CA VAL A 246 -1.23 -12.03 1.63
C VAL A 246 -0.29 -13.11 2.13
N GLU A 247 0.45 -13.73 1.23
CA GLU A 247 1.45 -14.75 1.58
C GLU A 247 2.69 -14.11 2.21
N HIS A 248 3.33 -14.82 3.12
CA HIS A 248 4.63 -14.44 3.67
C HIS A 248 5.75 -14.74 2.67
N ILE A 249 5.86 -13.95 1.60
CA ILE A 249 6.93 -14.06 0.61
C ILE A 249 7.80 -12.81 0.68
N GLY A 250 8.92 -12.92 1.39
CA GLY A 250 9.84 -11.81 1.63
C GLY A 250 9.38 -10.82 2.70
N MET A 251 10.34 -10.10 3.23
CA MET A 251 10.10 -9.19 4.35
C MET A 251 9.25 -7.98 3.97
N ASN A 252 9.20 -7.61 2.68
CA ASN A 252 8.33 -6.52 2.24
C ASN A 252 6.85 -6.80 2.54
N GLN A 253 6.37 -8.02 2.27
CA GLN A 253 4.99 -8.39 2.57
C GLN A 253 4.76 -8.59 4.07
N TYR A 254 5.70 -9.22 4.76
CA TYR A 254 5.62 -9.48 6.19
C TYR A 254 5.60 -8.21 7.05
N TYR A 255 6.34 -7.17 6.63
CA TYR A 255 6.38 -5.87 7.31
C TYR A 255 5.45 -4.83 6.68
N SER A 256 4.61 -5.25 5.73
CA SER A 256 3.69 -4.35 5.06
C SER A 256 2.53 -3.90 5.95
N LEU A 257 1.99 -2.74 5.61
CA LEU A 257 0.77 -2.21 6.17
C LEU A 257 -0.10 -1.69 5.01
N ALA A 258 -0.91 -2.60 4.46
CA ALA A 258 -1.63 -2.35 3.21
C ALA A 258 -2.71 -1.26 3.35
N ASN A 259 -2.87 -0.43 2.34
CA ASN A 259 -3.89 0.64 2.32
C ASN A 259 -5.30 0.11 2.59
N LYS A 260 -5.67 -1.04 2.01
CA LYS A 260 -7.01 -1.64 2.19
C LYS A 260 -7.34 -1.95 3.66
N PHE A 261 -6.33 -2.29 4.48
CA PHE A 261 -6.50 -2.51 5.91
C PHE A 261 -7.09 -1.27 6.59
N PHE A 262 -6.57 -0.10 6.25
CA PHE A 262 -7.11 1.17 6.75
C PHE A 262 -8.41 1.59 6.07
N ASP A 263 -8.58 1.28 4.78
CA ASP A 263 -9.85 1.56 4.08
C ASP A 263 -11.01 0.82 4.76
N PHE A 264 -10.78 -0.44 5.20
CA PHE A 264 -11.76 -1.21 5.97
C PHE A 264 -12.04 -0.59 7.33
N ILE A 265 -11.00 -0.18 8.07
CA ILE A 265 -11.16 0.53 9.36
C ILE A 265 -12.00 1.80 9.17
N HIS A 266 -11.70 2.62 8.15
CA HIS A 266 -12.43 3.86 7.89
C HIS A 266 -13.88 3.64 7.48
N SER A 267 -14.18 2.51 6.89
CA SER A 267 -15.53 2.10 6.51
C SER A 267 -16.33 1.46 7.65
N GLY A 268 -15.71 1.25 8.83
CA GLY A 268 -16.33 0.51 9.93
C GLY A 268 -16.54 -0.97 9.58
N LEU A 269 -15.64 -1.55 8.78
CA LEU A 269 -15.75 -2.88 8.23
C LEU A 269 -14.81 -3.85 8.96
N PRO A 270 -15.32 -4.77 9.81
CA PRO A 270 -14.52 -5.85 10.35
C PRO A 270 -13.84 -6.66 9.25
N GLN A 271 -12.63 -7.12 9.51
CA GLN A 271 -11.84 -7.78 8.48
C GLN A 271 -11.12 -9.03 8.97
N VAL A 272 -10.82 -9.93 8.03
CA VAL A 272 -9.87 -11.03 8.24
C VAL A 272 -8.55 -10.63 7.61
N THR A 273 -7.47 -10.66 8.38
CA THR A 273 -6.13 -10.27 7.93
C THR A 273 -5.05 -11.20 8.49
N MET A 274 -3.88 -11.21 7.87
CA MET A 274 -2.74 -12.00 8.34
C MET A 274 -2.22 -11.48 9.68
N ASN A 275 -1.79 -12.40 10.56
CA ASN A 275 -1.13 -12.08 11.83
C ASN A 275 0.32 -11.64 11.62
N PHE A 276 0.53 -10.62 10.78
CA PHE A 276 1.84 -10.03 10.56
C PHE A 276 2.10 -8.87 11.54
N PRO A 277 3.37 -8.56 11.85
CA PRO A 277 3.73 -7.69 12.98
C PRO A 277 3.04 -6.33 12.98
N GLU A 278 2.91 -5.66 11.83
CA GLU A 278 2.29 -4.35 11.74
C GLU A 278 0.76 -4.42 11.90
N TYR A 279 0.10 -5.44 11.33
CA TYR A 279 -1.34 -5.65 11.53
C TYR A 279 -1.64 -6.04 12.97
N LYS A 280 -0.81 -6.95 13.53
CA LYS A 280 -0.93 -7.35 14.93
C LYS A 280 -0.83 -6.16 15.87
N LYS A 281 0.16 -5.30 15.68
CA LYS A 281 0.35 -4.10 16.50
C LYS A 281 -0.89 -3.19 16.48
N VAL A 282 -1.45 -2.90 15.31
CA VAL A 282 -2.68 -2.10 15.22
C VAL A 282 -3.86 -2.84 15.86
N ASN A 283 -3.94 -4.14 15.71
CA ASN A 283 -5.03 -4.94 16.25
C ASN A 283 -4.95 -5.11 17.78
N ASP A 284 -3.74 -5.17 18.34
CA ASP A 284 -3.53 -5.17 19.81
C ASP A 284 -3.98 -3.84 20.42
N ASP A 285 -3.81 -2.70 19.71
CA ASP A 285 -4.22 -1.38 20.17
C ASP A 285 -5.75 -1.16 20.03
N PHE A 286 -6.39 -1.71 18.99
CA PHE A 286 -7.76 -1.34 18.61
C PHE A 286 -8.73 -2.51 18.43
N GLU A 287 -8.27 -3.75 18.27
CA GLU A 287 -9.10 -4.94 17.98
C GLU A 287 -10.08 -4.70 16.81
N VAL A 288 -9.55 -4.52 15.60
CA VAL A 288 -10.33 -4.18 14.39
C VAL A 288 -10.49 -5.34 13.40
N ALA A 289 -9.81 -6.48 13.65
CA ALA A 289 -9.74 -7.61 12.74
C ALA A 289 -9.71 -8.95 13.49
N LEU A 290 -10.08 -10.02 12.79
CA LEU A 290 -9.64 -11.37 13.13
C LEU A 290 -8.31 -11.65 12.42
N LEU A 291 -7.27 -11.98 13.19
CA LEU A 291 -5.96 -12.33 12.69
C LEU A 291 -5.89 -13.83 12.45
N ILE A 292 -5.31 -14.22 11.30
CA ILE A 292 -5.01 -15.62 10.96
C ILE A 292 -3.50 -15.79 10.73
N ASP A 293 -2.94 -16.90 11.19
CA ASP A 293 -1.51 -17.16 11.15
C ASP A 293 -1.04 -17.71 9.78
N ASP A 294 -1.94 -18.36 9.08
CA ASP A 294 -1.68 -18.99 7.77
C ASP A 294 -2.88 -18.80 6.83
N LEU A 295 -2.72 -19.26 5.60
CA LEU A 295 -3.73 -19.18 4.54
C LEU A 295 -4.43 -20.52 4.29
N GLU A 296 -4.45 -21.43 5.26
CA GLU A 296 -5.20 -22.67 5.12
C GLU A 296 -6.71 -22.38 4.93
N GLU A 297 -7.36 -23.17 4.08
CA GLU A 297 -8.75 -22.96 3.69
C GLU A 297 -9.70 -22.95 4.90
N GLU A 298 -9.44 -23.82 5.87
CA GLU A 298 -10.20 -23.94 7.11
C GLU A 298 -10.05 -22.70 7.99
N ASN A 299 -8.85 -22.14 8.09
CA ASN A 299 -8.57 -20.96 8.90
C ASN A 299 -9.19 -19.71 8.28
N ILE A 300 -9.12 -19.55 6.96
CA ILE A 300 -9.78 -18.47 6.23
C ILE A 300 -11.31 -18.58 6.40
N ALA A 301 -11.89 -19.75 6.10
CA ALA A 301 -13.31 -19.98 6.19
C ALA A 301 -13.82 -19.85 7.63
N GLY A 302 -13.09 -20.38 8.61
CA GLY A 302 -13.40 -20.29 10.03
C GLY A 302 -13.48 -18.85 10.52
N ALA A 303 -12.48 -18.03 10.19
CA ALA A 303 -12.46 -16.61 10.57
C ALA A 303 -13.61 -15.82 9.90
N ILE A 304 -13.88 -16.06 8.63
CA ILE A 304 -15.01 -15.43 7.92
C ILE A 304 -16.34 -15.85 8.56
N ASN A 305 -16.55 -17.16 8.80
CA ASN A 305 -17.78 -17.68 9.38
C ASN A 305 -18.01 -17.16 10.81
N ARG A 306 -16.97 -16.97 11.60
CA ARG A 306 -17.08 -16.30 12.90
C ARG A 306 -17.65 -14.89 12.76
N LEU A 307 -17.14 -14.07 11.86
CA LEU A 307 -17.66 -12.72 11.60
C LEU A 307 -19.10 -12.73 11.06
N LEU A 308 -19.49 -13.77 10.30
CA LEU A 308 -20.84 -13.91 9.80
C LEU A 308 -21.86 -14.32 10.86
N ASN A 309 -21.44 -15.11 11.86
CA ASN A 309 -22.34 -15.78 12.80
C ASN A 309 -22.30 -15.17 14.22
N GLU A 310 -21.15 -14.66 14.68
CA GLU A 310 -20.96 -14.09 16.01
C GLU A 310 -21.29 -12.57 15.99
N LYS A 311 -22.59 -12.24 16.15
CA LYS A 311 -23.07 -10.85 16.04
C LYS A 311 -22.40 -9.88 17.02
N GLU A 312 -22.15 -10.31 18.24
CA GLU A 312 -21.51 -9.44 19.25
C GLU A 312 -20.04 -9.18 18.94
N LEU A 313 -19.33 -10.19 18.46
CA LEU A 313 -17.95 -10.02 17.95
C LEU A 313 -17.93 -9.01 16.80
N TYR A 314 -18.80 -9.19 15.80
CA TYR A 314 -18.90 -8.30 14.65
C TYR A 314 -19.14 -6.84 15.07
N LYS A 315 -20.14 -6.61 15.93
CA LYS A 315 -20.46 -5.26 16.42
C LYS A 315 -19.31 -4.62 17.19
N ARG A 316 -18.63 -5.41 18.04
CA ARG A 316 -17.48 -4.93 18.80
C ARG A 316 -16.35 -4.47 17.85
N LEU A 317 -15.96 -5.31 16.89
CA LEU A 317 -14.93 -4.95 15.90
C LEU A 317 -15.34 -3.74 15.05
N GLN A 318 -16.60 -3.64 14.64
CA GLN A 318 -17.12 -2.49 13.89
C GLN A 318 -17.02 -1.20 14.69
N GLN A 319 -17.43 -1.21 15.96
CA GLN A 319 -17.31 -0.04 16.84
C GLN A 319 -15.85 0.36 17.05
N ASN A 320 -14.98 -0.62 17.19
CA ASN A 320 -13.55 -0.40 17.32
C ASN A 320 -12.93 0.19 16.03
N CYS A 321 -13.39 -0.23 14.86
CA CYS A 321 -13.00 0.41 13.60
C CYS A 321 -13.35 1.91 13.60
N PHE A 322 -14.55 2.28 14.06
CA PHE A 322 -14.94 3.69 14.13
C PHE A 322 -14.11 4.48 15.16
N LYS A 323 -13.71 3.88 16.28
CA LYS A 323 -12.78 4.52 17.23
C LYS A 323 -11.38 4.65 16.63
N ALA A 324 -10.89 3.59 15.98
CA ALA A 324 -9.55 3.54 15.40
C ALA A 324 -9.36 4.58 14.29
N ARG A 325 -10.34 4.82 13.41
CA ARG A 325 -10.24 5.81 12.32
C ARG A 325 -10.04 7.24 12.81
N GLU A 326 -10.52 7.59 14.02
CA GLU A 326 -10.33 8.93 14.59
C GLU A 326 -8.85 9.20 14.94
N ILE A 327 -8.07 8.13 15.11
CA ILE A 327 -6.64 8.18 15.41
C ILE A 327 -5.79 7.81 14.19
N LEU A 328 -6.19 6.77 13.45
CA LEU A 328 -5.48 6.26 12.28
C LEU A 328 -5.97 6.93 10.99
N ASN A 329 -5.69 8.22 10.84
CA ASN A 329 -6.11 9.01 9.68
C ASN A 329 -4.98 9.95 9.20
N TRP A 330 -5.14 10.45 7.97
CA TRP A 330 -4.13 11.32 7.36
C TRP A 330 -3.93 12.64 8.11
N GLN A 331 -4.97 13.20 8.70
CA GLN A 331 -4.89 14.44 9.49
C GLN A 331 -3.97 14.32 10.73
N GLN A 332 -3.76 13.09 11.22
CA GLN A 332 -2.76 12.84 12.26
C GLN A 332 -1.36 12.58 11.67
N GLU A 333 -1.28 11.84 10.57
CA GLU A 333 0.00 11.53 9.93
C GLU A 333 0.63 12.75 9.25
N GLU A 334 -0.18 13.65 8.67
CA GLU A 334 0.33 14.90 8.06
C GLU A 334 1.04 15.81 9.05
N LYS A 335 0.64 15.81 10.33
CA LYS A 335 1.34 16.58 11.37
C LYS A 335 2.80 16.08 11.54
N LYS A 336 2.99 14.76 11.50
CA LYS A 336 4.32 14.15 11.56
C LYS A 336 5.14 14.50 10.31
N LEU A 337 4.48 14.43 9.13
CA LEU A 337 5.11 14.78 7.86
C LEU A 337 5.56 16.25 7.85
N LEU A 338 4.70 17.17 8.28
CA LEU A 338 5.03 18.60 8.34
C LEU A 338 6.15 18.90 9.35
N ALA A 339 6.09 18.30 10.55
CA ALA A 339 7.18 18.39 11.52
C ALA A 339 8.51 17.89 10.92
N PHE A 340 8.47 16.74 10.21
CA PHE A 340 9.65 16.21 9.53
C PHE A 340 10.25 17.20 8.51
N TYR A 341 9.44 17.88 7.71
CA TYR A 341 9.94 18.82 6.69
C TYR A 341 10.31 20.19 7.25
N ASN A 342 9.66 20.67 8.31
CA ASN A 342 9.96 21.95 8.95
C ASN A 342 11.33 21.99 9.63
N ASP A 343 11.87 20.83 10.02
CA ASP A 343 13.18 20.69 10.64
C ASP A 343 14.33 20.69 9.61
N ARG A 344 14.06 20.94 8.31
CA ARG A 344 15.02 20.81 7.20
C ARG A 344 14.97 22.02 6.29
#